data_93d0f742115b76c65bdd4cb339564c44
#
_entry.id   93d0f742115b76c65bdd4cb339564c44
#
_cell.length_a   1.000
_cell.length_b   1.000
_cell.length_c   1.000
_cell.angle_alpha   90.00
_cell.angle_beta   90.00
_cell.angle_gamma   90.00
#
_symmetry.space_group_name_H-M   'P 1'
#
loop_
_entity.id
_entity.type
_entity.pdbx_description
1 polymer ?
#
loop_
_entity_poly.entity_id
_entity_poly.type
_entity_poly.pdbx_seq_one_letter_code
_entity_poly.pdbx_strand_id
1 'polypeptide(L)'
;RQMCIRDRAQTETGTLVKITTQQAVDIHEELIAQGYVKKGKLTQKYFDEKKAGALDFGEQNSMKSFIVKQLDKVFNPDDYKPANGREKKKATFIPNNFYKKEWQELWKRINTRTYYNVNFDTSKLIKNAIEEVDKHLNVTEIRIVVESGSMEDIRNREELEAGAAMSAAKIKTIRVTEAVGGNVTYDLVGELVQITGLTRRTIVSILQGIAPATFHQFKLNPEEFIIKTGRIINDCKAISLIQHIKYEKRDHTFDSNIFEEVTLRGTLGKDAIESQKSLYDLVVVDSQGIEKSFAESLEKEDDVVVYSKLPGGFYISTPMGKYNPDWAVAFRAGSVKHIYFIAETKGNDIEVSQLRKAEDAKIECARRHFATISTGEVVYSVVKTYQDLYNAVMK
;
A
#
# COMPACT_ATOMS: atom_id res chain seq x y z
N ARG A 1 -13.68 1.33 22.01
CA ARG A 1 -12.65 0.30 21.73
C ARG A 1 -12.64 -0.66 22.90
N GLN A 2 -13.07 -1.91 22.70
CA GLN A 2 -12.91 -2.98 23.68
C GLN A 2 -11.42 -3.24 23.86
N MET A 3 -10.99 -3.30 25.10
CA MET A 3 -9.64 -3.65 25.49
C MET A 3 -9.42 -5.13 25.17
N CYS A 4 -8.77 -5.42 24.04
CA CYS A 4 -8.33 -6.78 23.74
C CYS A 4 -7.12 -7.10 24.60
N ILE A 5 -7.35 -7.74 25.72
CA ILE A 5 -6.29 -8.36 26.53
C ILE A 5 -5.86 -9.61 25.76
N ARG A 6 -4.64 -9.60 25.23
CA ARG A 6 -4.07 -10.76 24.55
C ARG A 6 -3.73 -11.86 25.56
N ASP A 7 -3.92 -13.07 25.13
CA ASP A 7 -3.83 -14.32 25.90
C ASP A 7 -2.47 -14.62 26.59
N ARG A 8 -1.46 -13.75 26.48
CA ARG A 8 -0.12 -14.02 27.00
C ARG A 8 0.49 -12.80 27.71
N ALA A 9 0.86 -12.99 28.97
CA ALA A 9 1.62 -12.03 29.77
C ALA A 9 3.05 -12.54 30.00
N GLN A 10 4.03 -11.64 30.02
CA GLN A 10 5.39 -11.94 30.45
C GLN A 10 5.53 -11.55 31.92
N THR A 11 5.92 -12.51 32.76
CA THR A 11 6.23 -12.25 34.17
C THR A 11 7.56 -11.52 34.32
N GLU A 12 7.84 -10.97 35.52
CA GLU A 12 9.13 -10.34 35.83
C GLU A 12 10.33 -11.25 35.59
N THR A 13 10.10 -12.57 35.66
CA THR A 13 11.10 -13.62 35.40
C THR A 13 11.24 -14.01 33.93
N GLY A 14 10.54 -13.31 33.02
CA GLY A 14 10.63 -13.54 31.55
C GLY A 14 9.77 -14.70 31.03
N THR A 15 8.99 -15.38 31.89
CA THR A 15 8.14 -16.51 31.48
C THR A 15 6.84 -16.00 30.85
N LEU A 16 6.46 -16.55 29.66
CA LEU A 16 5.19 -16.26 29.02
C LEU A 16 4.06 -17.01 29.72
N VAL A 17 3.14 -16.28 30.31
CA VAL A 17 1.95 -16.84 30.97
C VAL A 17 0.72 -16.47 30.12
N LYS A 18 -0.12 -17.49 29.87
CA LYS A 18 -1.41 -17.26 29.19
C LYS A 18 -2.41 -16.66 30.16
N ILE A 19 -2.99 -15.50 29.83
CA ILE A 19 -4.05 -14.89 30.65
C ILE A 19 -5.37 -15.50 30.24
N THR A 20 -6.12 -15.98 31.21
CA THR A 20 -7.48 -16.48 31.01
C THR A 20 -8.47 -15.32 30.87
N THR A 21 -9.61 -15.57 30.22
CA THR A 21 -10.69 -14.57 30.12
C THR A 21 -11.16 -14.11 31.51
N GLN A 22 -11.19 -15.01 32.50
CA GLN A 22 -11.58 -14.66 33.87
C GLN A 22 -10.57 -13.70 34.51
N GLN A 23 -9.27 -13.96 34.37
CA GLN A 23 -8.23 -13.06 34.90
C GLN A 23 -8.29 -11.69 34.25
N ALA A 24 -8.66 -11.60 32.95
CA ALA A 24 -8.84 -10.34 32.30
C ALA A 24 -10.04 -9.54 32.84
N VAL A 25 -11.12 -10.23 33.19
CA VAL A 25 -12.29 -9.64 33.88
C VAL A 25 -11.92 -9.12 35.24
N ASP A 26 -11.25 -9.98 36.04
CA ASP A 26 -10.82 -9.65 37.43
C ASP A 26 -9.90 -8.42 37.45
N ILE A 27 -8.95 -8.33 36.50
CA ILE A 27 -8.09 -7.14 36.32
C ILE A 27 -8.94 -5.91 36.01
N HIS A 28 -9.92 -6.04 35.10
CA HIS A 28 -10.77 -4.90 34.71
C HIS A 28 -11.65 -4.40 35.88
N GLU A 29 -12.21 -5.31 36.65
CA GLU A 29 -12.98 -4.98 37.85
C GLU A 29 -12.11 -4.28 38.91
N GLU A 30 -10.90 -4.76 39.13
CA GLU A 30 -9.95 -4.13 40.07
C GLU A 30 -9.56 -2.70 39.58
N LEU A 31 -9.32 -2.51 38.31
CA LEU A 31 -9.04 -1.17 37.75
C LEU A 31 -10.18 -0.17 37.97
N ILE A 32 -11.42 -0.65 37.92
CA ILE A 32 -12.61 0.17 38.23
C ILE A 32 -12.71 0.42 39.74
N ALA A 33 -12.51 -0.61 40.57
CA ALA A 33 -12.59 -0.50 42.01
C ALA A 33 -11.55 0.47 42.59
N GLN A 34 -10.33 0.43 42.07
CA GLN A 34 -9.26 1.37 42.43
C GLN A 34 -9.47 2.77 41.85
N GLY A 35 -10.47 2.93 40.95
CA GLY A 35 -10.76 4.20 40.31
C GLY A 35 -9.76 4.60 39.23
N TYR A 36 -8.97 3.69 38.71
CA TYR A 36 -8.03 3.92 37.62
C TYR A 36 -8.70 4.00 36.26
N VAL A 37 -9.85 3.34 36.10
CA VAL A 37 -10.67 3.36 34.88
C VAL A 37 -12.08 3.88 35.19
N LYS A 38 -12.57 4.84 34.40
CA LYS A 38 -13.93 5.36 34.47
C LYS A 38 -14.49 5.55 33.06
N LYS A 39 -15.64 4.93 32.77
CA LYS A 39 -16.26 4.97 31.44
C LYS A 39 -15.32 4.56 30.31
N GLY A 40 -14.50 3.56 30.54
CA GLY A 40 -13.53 3.03 29.57
C GLY A 40 -12.32 3.92 29.29
N LYS A 41 -12.04 4.90 30.14
CA LYS A 41 -10.88 5.80 30.07
C LYS A 41 -10.06 5.76 31.35
N LEU A 42 -8.74 5.89 31.22
CA LEU A 42 -7.86 6.06 32.38
C LEU A 42 -8.15 7.40 33.07
N THR A 43 -8.09 7.42 34.39
CA THR A 43 -8.33 8.58 35.22
C THR A 43 -7.03 9.30 35.58
N GLN A 44 -7.12 10.58 36.01
CA GLN A 44 -5.95 11.33 36.49
C GLN A 44 -5.27 10.61 37.68
N LYS A 45 -6.06 9.96 38.55
CA LYS A 45 -5.55 9.18 39.69
C LYS A 45 -4.51 8.13 39.24
N TYR A 46 -4.77 7.40 38.13
CA TYR A 46 -3.81 6.43 37.59
C TYR A 46 -2.46 7.08 37.26
N PHE A 47 -2.46 8.22 36.61
CA PHE A 47 -1.23 8.90 36.21
C PHE A 47 -0.46 9.48 37.40
N ASP A 48 -1.17 10.00 38.37
CA ASP A 48 -0.55 10.59 39.55
C ASP A 48 0.10 9.50 40.42
N GLU A 49 -0.60 8.39 40.66
CA GLU A 49 -0.05 7.26 41.41
C GLU A 49 1.02 6.50 40.64
N LYS A 50 0.96 6.45 39.33
CA LYS A 50 2.04 5.92 38.49
C LYS A 50 3.31 6.72 38.64
N LYS A 51 3.25 8.06 38.61
CA LYS A 51 4.40 8.93 38.83
C LYS A 51 4.99 8.80 40.23
N ALA A 52 4.13 8.57 41.22
CA ALA A 52 4.54 8.35 42.60
C ALA A 52 5.05 6.94 42.87
N GLY A 53 4.97 6.01 41.92
CA GLY A 53 5.28 4.59 42.12
C GLY A 53 4.28 3.85 43.01
N ALA A 54 3.12 4.47 43.30
CA ALA A 54 2.16 4.03 44.35
C ALA A 54 0.96 3.23 43.75
N LEU A 55 1.02 2.83 42.47
CA LEU A 55 -0.04 2.03 41.87
C LEU A 55 -0.27 0.75 42.67
N ASP A 56 -1.55 0.46 42.93
CA ASP A 56 -2.00 -0.76 43.61
C ASP A 56 -3.13 -1.43 42.80
N PHE A 57 -2.96 -2.69 42.47
CA PHE A 57 -3.94 -3.52 41.74
C PHE A 57 -4.49 -4.64 42.61
N GLY A 58 -4.48 -4.48 43.95
CA GLY A 58 -5.02 -5.43 44.88
C GLY A 58 -4.44 -6.84 44.71
N GLU A 59 -5.31 -7.85 44.58
CA GLU A 59 -4.90 -9.23 44.36
C GLU A 59 -4.11 -9.45 43.08
N GLN A 60 -4.19 -8.53 42.10
CA GLN A 60 -3.53 -8.59 40.79
C GLN A 60 -2.12 -7.95 40.78
N ASN A 61 -1.60 -7.54 41.96
CA ASN A 61 -0.27 -6.92 42.06
C ASN A 61 0.89 -7.80 41.55
N SER A 62 0.73 -9.13 41.57
CA SER A 62 1.71 -10.06 40.96
C SER A 62 1.89 -9.85 39.44
N MET A 63 0.91 -9.23 38.77
CA MET A 63 0.93 -8.88 37.36
C MET A 63 1.05 -7.39 37.12
N LYS A 64 1.45 -6.60 38.10
CA LYS A 64 1.52 -5.13 38.04
C LYS A 64 2.26 -4.62 36.85
N SER A 65 3.46 -5.11 36.54
CA SER A 65 4.28 -4.72 35.40
C SER A 65 3.58 -4.97 34.06
N PHE A 66 2.90 -6.12 33.94
CA PHE A 66 2.12 -6.45 32.78
C PHE A 66 0.89 -5.52 32.62
N ILE A 67 0.12 -5.31 33.69
CA ILE A 67 -1.07 -4.44 33.68
C ILE A 67 -0.69 -3.03 33.26
N VAL A 68 0.35 -2.45 33.87
CA VAL A 68 0.85 -1.09 33.51
C VAL A 68 1.25 -1.02 32.06
N LYS A 69 1.97 -2.04 31.56
CA LYS A 69 2.40 -2.09 30.16
C LYS A 69 1.22 -2.15 29.18
N GLN A 70 0.14 -2.90 29.53
CA GLN A 70 -1.06 -2.93 28.69
C GLN A 70 -1.84 -1.62 28.73
N LEU A 71 -1.93 -0.97 29.89
CA LEU A 71 -2.58 0.33 30.03
C LEU A 71 -1.83 1.43 29.26
N ASP A 72 -0.50 1.39 29.26
CA ASP A 72 0.34 2.33 28.50
C ASP A 72 0.17 2.16 26.99
N LYS A 73 -0.07 0.94 26.50
CA LYS A 73 -0.38 0.68 25.09
C LYS A 73 -1.72 1.30 24.67
N VAL A 74 -2.69 1.35 25.58
CA VAL A 74 -4.03 1.91 25.30
C VAL A 74 -4.02 3.44 25.38
N PHE A 75 -3.20 4.00 26.25
CA PHE A 75 -3.10 5.43 26.47
C PHE A 75 -1.63 5.86 26.66
N ASN A 76 -1.09 6.52 25.66
CA ASN A 76 0.21 7.18 25.70
C ASN A 76 -0.01 8.69 25.78
N PRO A 77 0.39 9.38 26.88
CA PRO A 77 0.27 10.85 26.96
C PRO A 77 1.06 11.58 25.88
N ASP A 78 2.11 10.95 25.34
CA ASP A 78 2.95 11.54 24.29
C ASP A 78 2.22 11.60 22.94
N ASP A 79 1.20 10.78 22.73
CA ASP A 79 0.34 10.81 21.54
C ASP A 79 -0.49 12.11 21.43
N TYR A 80 -0.58 12.88 22.53
CA TYR A 80 -1.32 14.14 22.61
C TYR A 80 -0.44 15.38 22.65
N LYS A 81 0.89 15.23 22.57
CA LYS A 81 1.77 16.39 22.49
C LYS A 81 1.58 17.09 21.15
N PRO A 82 1.27 18.39 21.13
CA PRO A 82 1.14 19.14 19.88
C PRO A 82 2.50 19.18 19.19
N ALA A 83 2.58 18.53 18.01
CA ALA A 83 3.76 18.61 17.16
C ALA A 83 3.66 19.83 16.24
N ASN A 84 4.81 20.43 15.91
CA ASN A 84 4.87 21.47 14.89
C ASN A 84 4.60 20.83 13.50
N GLY A 85 3.35 20.94 13.02
CA GLY A 85 2.90 20.33 11.78
C GLY A 85 3.54 20.89 10.49
N ARG A 86 4.51 21.81 10.61
CA ARG A 86 5.29 22.37 9.49
C ARG A 86 6.73 21.90 9.49
N GLU A 87 7.21 21.30 10.56
CA GLU A 87 8.59 20.87 10.69
C GLU A 87 8.76 19.43 10.22
N LYS A 88 9.61 19.24 9.20
CA LYS A 88 10.03 17.91 8.76
C LYS A 88 11.27 17.48 9.53
N LYS A 89 11.16 16.47 10.36
CA LYS A 89 12.29 15.84 11.03
C LYS A 89 13.00 14.86 10.09
N LYS A 90 14.32 14.82 10.17
CA LYS A 90 15.12 13.80 9.47
C LYS A 90 15.18 12.55 10.34
N ALA A 91 14.92 11.41 9.76
CA ALA A 91 15.09 10.12 10.43
C ALA A 91 16.59 9.82 10.63
N THR A 92 16.91 9.27 11.80
CA THR A 92 18.26 8.85 12.18
C THR A 92 18.31 7.33 12.20
N PHE A 93 19.33 6.73 11.58
CA PHE A 93 19.54 5.31 11.61
C PHE A 93 19.91 4.82 13.02
N ILE A 94 19.35 3.68 13.45
CA ILE A 94 19.59 3.08 14.78
C ILE A 94 20.44 1.81 14.61
N PRO A 95 21.77 1.88 14.73
CA PRO A 95 22.66 0.74 14.54
C PRO A 95 22.31 -0.46 15.43
N ASN A 96 21.91 -0.20 16.68
CA ASN A 96 21.53 -1.26 17.62
C ASN A 96 20.39 -2.15 17.13
N ASN A 97 19.41 -1.59 16.44
CA ASN A 97 18.31 -2.35 15.86
C ASN A 97 18.76 -3.12 14.61
N PHE A 98 19.63 -2.51 13.81
CA PHE A 98 20.20 -3.17 12.64
C PHE A 98 21.04 -4.40 12.99
N TYR A 99 21.84 -4.33 14.07
CA TYR A 99 22.69 -5.44 14.50
C TYR A 99 21.96 -6.46 15.38
N LYS A 100 20.67 -6.34 15.65
CA LYS A 100 19.89 -7.40 16.30
C LYS A 100 19.96 -8.69 15.48
N LYS A 101 20.12 -9.81 16.17
CA LYS A 101 20.23 -11.14 15.54
C LYS A 101 19.03 -11.41 14.62
N GLU A 102 17.83 -11.08 15.06
CA GLU A 102 16.58 -11.30 14.32
C GLU A 102 16.56 -10.53 13.01
N TRP A 103 17.06 -9.28 13.01
CA TRP A 103 17.18 -8.49 11.77
C TRP A 103 18.23 -9.04 10.82
N GLN A 104 19.42 -9.36 11.32
CA GLN A 104 20.51 -9.91 10.51
C GLN A 104 20.10 -11.24 9.86
N GLU A 105 19.40 -12.08 10.60
CA GLU A 105 18.88 -13.36 10.09
C GLU A 105 17.79 -13.15 9.04
N LEU A 106 16.86 -12.19 9.24
CA LEU A 106 15.88 -11.80 8.23
C LEU A 106 16.57 -11.28 6.97
N TRP A 107 17.47 -10.31 7.12
CA TRP A 107 18.18 -9.70 6.00
C TRP A 107 18.95 -10.72 5.17
N LYS A 108 19.67 -11.63 5.82
CA LYS A 108 20.40 -12.71 5.16
C LYS A 108 19.48 -13.59 4.30
N ARG A 109 18.23 -13.77 4.68
CA ARG A 109 17.24 -14.59 3.96
C ARG A 109 16.61 -13.88 2.77
N ILE A 110 16.52 -12.55 2.82
CA ILE A 110 15.82 -11.77 1.79
C ILE A 110 16.74 -11.00 0.84
N ASN A 111 18.01 -10.79 1.19
CA ASN A 111 18.92 -9.94 0.42
C ASN A 111 19.40 -10.56 -0.90
N THR A 112 19.05 -11.80 -1.21
CA THR A 112 19.47 -12.48 -2.45
C THR A 112 18.76 -11.86 -3.64
N ARG A 113 19.51 -11.44 -4.65
CA ARG A 113 18.96 -10.99 -5.92
C ARG A 113 18.52 -12.17 -6.77
N THR A 114 17.47 -11.98 -7.52
CA THR A 114 16.99 -12.98 -8.49
C THR A 114 16.91 -12.37 -9.87
N TYR A 115 16.90 -13.23 -10.88
CA TYR A 115 16.40 -12.93 -12.21
C TYR A 115 15.16 -13.79 -12.49
N TYR A 116 14.36 -13.37 -13.43
CA TYR A 116 13.20 -14.15 -13.83
C TYR A 116 13.30 -14.59 -15.29
N ASN A 117 12.77 -15.76 -15.57
CA ASN A 117 12.55 -16.29 -16.89
C ASN A 117 11.05 -16.40 -17.14
N VAL A 118 10.60 -16.04 -18.35
CA VAL A 118 9.20 -16.17 -18.75
C VAL A 118 9.13 -16.96 -20.03
N ASN A 119 8.41 -18.08 -20.01
CA ASN A 119 8.07 -18.78 -21.23
C ASN A 119 6.74 -18.20 -21.74
N PHE A 120 6.84 -17.31 -22.72
CA PHE A 120 5.73 -16.48 -23.17
C PHE A 120 5.09 -17.05 -24.44
N ASP A 121 3.80 -17.40 -24.37
CA ASP A 121 3.01 -17.83 -25.52
C ASP A 121 2.25 -16.62 -26.13
N THR A 122 2.79 -16.10 -27.22
CA THR A 122 2.21 -14.97 -27.95
C THR A 122 0.82 -15.30 -28.51
N SER A 123 0.57 -16.53 -28.96
CA SER A 123 -0.71 -16.92 -29.55
C SER A 123 -1.82 -16.91 -28.50
N LYS A 124 -1.51 -17.39 -27.32
CA LYS A 124 -2.42 -17.37 -26.17
C LYS A 124 -2.71 -15.94 -25.69
N LEU A 125 -1.68 -15.08 -25.68
CA LEU A 125 -1.89 -13.64 -25.38
C LEU A 125 -2.82 -13.00 -26.40
N ILE A 126 -2.61 -13.20 -27.70
CA ILE A 126 -3.44 -12.61 -28.76
C ILE A 126 -4.91 -13.02 -28.54
N LYS A 127 -5.17 -14.31 -28.34
CA LYS A 127 -6.52 -14.81 -28.12
C LYS A 127 -7.18 -14.16 -26.89
N ASN A 128 -6.51 -14.17 -25.76
CA ASN A 128 -7.03 -13.56 -24.53
C ASN A 128 -7.25 -12.05 -24.69
N ALA A 129 -6.34 -11.33 -25.37
CA ALA A 129 -6.47 -9.91 -25.61
C ALA A 129 -7.68 -9.58 -26.50
N ILE A 130 -7.94 -10.37 -27.54
CA ILE A 130 -9.13 -10.22 -28.39
C ILE A 130 -10.40 -10.36 -27.55
N GLU A 131 -10.52 -11.46 -26.77
CA GLU A 131 -11.69 -11.74 -25.93
C GLU A 131 -11.93 -10.62 -24.90
N GLU A 132 -10.87 -10.14 -24.22
CA GLU A 132 -11.00 -9.12 -23.19
C GLU A 132 -11.30 -7.72 -23.79
N VAL A 133 -10.74 -7.39 -24.96
CA VAL A 133 -11.05 -6.13 -25.66
C VAL A 133 -12.51 -6.13 -26.12
N ASP A 134 -12.99 -7.20 -26.73
CA ASP A 134 -14.39 -7.30 -27.17
C ASP A 134 -15.37 -7.23 -26.00
N LYS A 135 -15.00 -7.75 -24.84
CA LYS A 135 -15.86 -7.79 -23.66
C LYS A 135 -15.89 -6.48 -22.87
N HIS A 136 -14.77 -5.78 -22.79
CA HIS A 136 -14.59 -4.67 -21.84
C HIS A 136 -14.34 -3.31 -22.47
N LEU A 137 -14.07 -3.24 -23.79
CA LEU A 137 -13.86 -1.95 -24.42
C LEU A 137 -15.18 -1.20 -24.57
N ASN A 138 -15.25 -0.03 -23.99
CA ASN A 138 -16.36 0.90 -24.12
C ASN A 138 -15.79 2.31 -24.28
N VAL A 139 -16.02 2.93 -25.44
CA VAL A 139 -15.50 4.24 -25.82
C VAL A 139 -16.62 5.25 -25.87
N THR A 140 -16.38 6.40 -25.25
CA THR A 140 -17.34 7.49 -25.17
C THR A 140 -17.31 8.32 -26.47
N GLU A 141 -18.47 8.61 -27.04
CA GLU A 141 -18.55 9.50 -28.20
C GLU A 141 -18.17 10.94 -27.83
N ILE A 142 -17.22 11.53 -28.57
CA ILE A 142 -16.89 12.94 -28.41
C ILE A 142 -17.98 13.80 -29.08
N ARG A 143 -18.53 14.74 -28.32
CA ARG A 143 -19.47 15.73 -28.82
C ARG A 143 -18.86 17.12 -28.67
N ILE A 144 -18.74 17.86 -29.76
CA ILE A 144 -18.25 19.24 -29.74
C ILE A 144 -19.47 20.16 -29.66
N VAL A 145 -19.51 20.97 -28.61
CA VAL A 145 -20.49 22.02 -28.47
C VAL A 145 -19.90 23.30 -29.08
N VAL A 146 -20.50 23.78 -30.17
CA VAL A 146 -20.11 25.03 -30.79
C VAL A 146 -21.10 26.08 -30.34
N GLU A 147 -20.63 27.06 -29.60
CA GLU A 147 -21.40 28.25 -29.24
C GLU A 147 -20.97 29.37 -30.19
N SER A 148 -21.90 29.86 -30.99
CA SER A 148 -21.68 31.06 -31.82
C SER A 148 -22.43 32.21 -31.17
N GLY A 149 -21.72 33.26 -30.82
CA GLY A 149 -22.27 34.52 -30.32
C GLY A 149 -22.06 35.60 -31.35
N SER A 150 -22.98 36.56 -31.44
CA SER A 150 -22.76 37.82 -32.13
C SER A 150 -22.37 38.87 -31.10
N MET A 151 -21.36 39.66 -31.45
CA MET A 151 -20.95 40.82 -30.67
C MET A 151 -21.75 42.01 -31.20
N GLU A 152 -22.54 42.64 -30.32
CA GLU A 152 -23.27 43.85 -30.66
C GLU A 152 -22.47 45.09 -30.28
N ASP A 153 -22.65 46.20 -31.04
CA ASP A 153 -22.00 47.46 -30.72
C ASP A 153 -22.47 48.02 -29.39
N ILE A 154 -21.55 48.13 -28.44
CA ILE A 154 -21.80 48.66 -27.10
C ILE A 154 -21.87 50.19 -27.20
N ARG A 155 -22.99 50.78 -26.78
CA ARG A 155 -23.22 52.21 -26.83
C ARG A 155 -22.84 52.92 -25.51
N ASN A 156 -22.77 52.23 -24.39
CA ASN A 156 -22.42 52.79 -23.10
C ASN A 156 -21.79 51.77 -22.16
N ARG A 157 -21.21 52.26 -21.05
CA ARG A 157 -20.51 51.48 -20.05
C ARG A 157 -21.43 50.54 -19.25
N GLU A 158 -22.69 50.92 -19.07
CA GLU A 158 -23.67 50.14 -18.32
C GLU A 158 -24.10 48.87 -19.08
N GLU A 159 -24.16 48.92 -20.42
CA GLU A 159 -24.39 47.75 -21.26
C GLU A 159 -23.20 46.77 -21.23
N LEU A 160 -21.97 47.29 -21.09
CA LEU A 160 -20.78 46.44 -20.91
C LEU A 160 -20.78 45.74 -19.56
N GLU A 161 -21.07 46.45 -18.47
CA GLU A 161 -21.12 45.92 -17.12
C GLU A 161 -22.30 44.92 -16.92
N ALA A 162 -23.39 45.10 -17.68
CA ALA A 162 -24.53 44.19 -17.68
C ALA A 162 -24.29 42.91 -18.54
N GLY A 163 -23.13 42.79 -19.19
CA GLY A 163 -22.81 41.62 -20.01
C GLY A 163 -23.56 41.56 -21.33
N ALA A 164 -24.20 42.65 -21.76
CA ALA A 164 -24.99 42.74 -22.97
C ALA A 164 -24.18 42.70 -24.27
N ALA A 165 -22.85 42.74 -24.18
CA ALA A 165 -21.91 42.73 -25.29
C ALA A 165 -21.89 41.44 -26.11
N MET A 166 -22.33 40.33 -25.53
CA MET A 166 -22.33 39.01 -26.17
C MET A 166 -23.69 38.35 -26.00
N SER A 167 -24.42 38.23 -27.10
CA SER A 167 -25.60 37.38 -27.15
C SER A 167 -25.25 36.01 -27.72
N ALA A 168 -25.48 34.96 -26.98
CA ALA A 168 -25.32 33.57 -27.45
C ALA A 168 -26.44 33.29 -28.48
N ALA A 169 -26.13 33.37 -29.75
CA ALA A 169 -27.14 33.25 -30.78
C ALA A 169 -27.51 31.84 -31.18
N LYS A 170 -26.59 30.86 -31.06
CA LYS A 170 -26.86 29.44 -31.39
C LYS A 170 -25.88 28.50 -30.66
N ILE A 171 -26.42 27.51 -30.00
CA ILE A 171 -25.66 26.35 -29.50
C ILE A 171 -25.91 25.19 -30.45
N LYS A 172 -24.87 24.71 -31.14
CA LYS A 172 -24.94 23.55 -32.02
C LYS A 172 -24.04 22.44 -31.46
N THR A 173 -24.60 21.30 -31.14
CA THR A 173 -23.82 20.12 -30.79
C THR A 173 -23.50 19.35 -32.08
N ILE A 174 -22.23 19.16 -32.36
CA ILE A 174 -21.73 18.47 -33.55
C ILE A 174 -21.01 17.22 -33.09
N ARG A 175 -21.28 16.05 -33.71
CA ARG A 175 -20.49 14.82 -33.46
C ARG A 175 -19.12 14.97 -34.14
N VAL A 176 -18.05 14.44 -33.50
CA VAL A 176 -16.69 14.51 -34.08
C VAL A 176 -16.64 13.85 -35.45
N THR A 177 -17.39 12.74 -35.66
CA THR A 177 -17.52 12.07 -36.94
C THR A 177 -18.09 12.94 -38.05
N GLU A 178 -18.83 13.99 -37.71
CA GLU A 178 -19.39 14.99 -38.64
C GLU A 178 -18.49 16.22 -38.80
N ALA A 179 -17.76 16.60 -37.75
CA ALA A 179 -16.92 17.80 -37.70
C ALA A 179 -15.54 17.58 -38.32
N VAL A 180 -14.99 16.39 -38.16
CA VAL A 180 -13.67 16.03 -38.68
C VAL A 180 -13.88 15.17 -39.92
N GLY A 181 -14.09 15.83 -41.06
CA GLY A 181 -14.26 15.17 -42.35
C GLY A 181 -13.06 14.30 -42.74
N GLY A 182 -12.94 13.16 -42.12
CA GLY A 182 -12.11 12.03 -42.59
C GLY A 182 -10.57 12.18 -42.60
N ASN A 183 -9.99 13.33 -42.21
CA ASN A 183 -8.58 13.61 -42.47
C ASN A 183 -7.62 13.52 -41.26
N VAL A 184 -8.05 13.07 -40.10
CA VAL A 184 -7.13 12.83 -39.00
C VAL A 184 -6.62 11.39 -39.08
N THR A 185 -5.35 11.25 -39.43
CA THR A 185 -4.66 9.96 -39.48
C THR A 185 -3.98 9.71 -38.15
N TYR A 186 -4.45 8.68 -37.42
CA TYR A 186 -3.79 8.17 -36.21
C TYR A 186 -2.89 6.99 -36.57
N ASP A 187 -1.66 6.94 -36.06
CA ASP A 187 -0.85 5.72 -36.10
C ASP A 187 -1.31 4.80 -34.95
N LEU A 188 -2.53 4.26 -35.07
CA LEU A 188 -3.13 3.35 -34.09
C LEU A 188 -2.20 2.22 -33.68
N VAL A 189 -1.53 1.61 -34.64
CA VAL A 189 -0.62 0.49 -34.38
C VAL A 189 0.64 0.98 -33.65
N GLY A 190 1.20 2.11 -34.06
CA GLY A 190 2.39 2.71 -33.43
C GLY A 190 2.14 3.11 -31.97
N GLU A 191 1.02 3.78 -31.70
CA GLU A 191 0.63 4.17 -30.35
C GLU A 191 0.42 2.95 -29.44
N LEU A 192 -0.28 1.93 -29.92
CA LEU A 192 -0.46 0.68 -29.15
C LEU A 192 0.85 -0.07 -28.93
N VAL A 193 1.80 -0.03 -29.86
CA VAL A 193 3.16 -0.57 -29.68
C VAL A 193 3.88 0.18 -28.57
N GLN A 194 3.81 1.51 -28.54
CA GLN A 194 4.42 2.32 -27.48
C GLN A 194 3.82 2.02 -26.12
N ILE A 195 2.50 1.97 -26.01
CA ILE A 195 1.79 1.70 -24.75
C ILE A 195 2.08 0.29 -24.22
N THR A 196 2.10 -0.72 -25.12
CA THR A 196 2.16 -2.14 -24.69
C THR A 196 3.55 -2.74 -24.71
N GLY A 197 4.47 -2.17 -25.50
CA GLY A 197 5.79 -2.75 -25.75
C GLY A 197 5.74 -4.07 -26.55
N LEU A 198 4.59 -4.39 -27.18
CA LEU A 198 4.45 -5.57 -28.05
C LEU A 198 4.90 -5.25 -29.48
N THR A 199 5.15 -6.29 -30.28
CA THR A 199 5.52 -6.09 -31.69
C THR A 199 4.34 -5.58 -32.51
N ARG A 200 4.61 -4.83 -33.59
CA ARG A 200 3.57 -4.40 -34.55
C ARG A 200 2.74 -5.57 -35.08
N ARG A 201 3.38 -6.71 -35.34
CA ARG A 201 2.69 -7.92 -35.80
C ARG A 201 1.68 -8.43 -34.76
N THR A 202 2.03 -8.46 -33.49
CA THR A 202 1.15 -8.87 -32.40
C THR A 202 -0.05 -7.92 -32.28
N ILE A 203 0.19 -6.61 -32.31
CA ILE A 203 -0.88 -5.60 -32.24
C ILE A 203 -1.83 -5.72 -33.43
N VAL A 204 -1.30 -5.85 -34.66
CA VAL A 204 -2.12 -6.05 -35.86
C VAL A 204 -2.98 -7.30 -35.75
N SER A 205 -2.40 -8.42 -35.26
CA SER A 205 -3.16 -9.67 -35.06
C SER A 205 -4.31 -9.50 -34.06
N ILE A 206 -4.10 -8.74 -32.99
CA ILE A 206 -5.16 -8.44 -31.99
C ILE A 206 -6.26 -7.57 -32.67
N LEU A 207 -5.88 -6.47 -33.33
CA LEU A 207 -6.83 -5.55 -33.96
C LEU A 207 -7.64 -6.20 -35.09
N GLN A 208 -7.05 -7.14 -35.83
CA GLN A 208 -7.75 -7.91 -36.86
C GLN A 208 -8.69 -8.98 -36.27
N GLY A 209 -8.43 -9.43 -35.04
CA GLY A 209 -9.22 -10.46 -34.38
C GLY A 209 -10.43 -9.94 -33.60
N ILE A 210 -10.44 -8.66 -33.18
CA ILE A 210 -11.59 -8.08 -32.46
C ILE A 210 -12.81 -7.93 -33.38
N ALA A 211 -14.00 -7.93 -32.78
CA ALA A 211 -15.24 -7.80 -33.51
C ALA A 211 -15.32 -6.45 -34.27
N PRO A 212 -15.89 -6.42 -35.48
CA PRO A 212 -16.03 -5.17 -36.24
C PRO A 212 -16.77 -4.05 -35.48
N ALA A 213 -17.74 -4.40 -34.66
CA ALA A 213 -18.47 -3.45 -33.81
C ALA A 213 -17.55 -2.82 -32.74
N THR A 214 -16.65 -3.62 -32.15
CA THR A 214 -15.64 -3.15 -31.18
C THR A 214 -14.65 -2.23 -31.88
N PHE A 215 -14.13 -2.61 -33.03
CA PHE A 215 -13.21 -1.78 -33.81
C PHE A 215 -13.86 -0.45 -34.29
N HIS A 216 -15.17 -0.47 -34.58
CA HIS A 216 -15.89 0.75 -34.98
C HIS A 216 -15.86 1.85 -33.92
N GLN A 217 -15.71 1.50 -32.63
CA GLN A 217 -15.58 2.47 -31.55
C GLN A 217 -14.35 3.39 -31.70
N PHE A 218 -13.35 2.96 -32.47
CA PHE A 218 -12.21 3.82 -32.82
C PHE A 218 -12.65 5.15 -33.51
N LYS A 219 -13.74 5.12 -34.29
CA LYS A 219 -14.27 6.33 -34.95
C LYS A 219 -15.00 7.28 -34.01
N LEU A 220 -15.46 6.79 -32.84
CA LEU A 220 -16.17 7.60 -31.86
C LEU A 220 -15.20 8.49 -31.07
N ASN A 221 -14.05 7.95 -30.67
CA ASN A 221 -13.00 8.63 -29.94
C ASN A 221 -11.67 7.85 -30.08
N PRO A 222 -10.84 8.19 -31.06
CA PRO A 222 -9.58 7.48 -31.33
C PRO A 222 -8.63 7.45 -30.15
N GLU A 223 -8.49 8.54 -29.42
CA GLU A 223 -7.55 8.64 -28.27
C GLU A 223 -8.00 7.74 -27.13
N GLU A 224 -9.27 7.80 -26.75
CA GLU A 224 -9.81 6.94 -25.70
C GLU A 224 -9.76 5.46 -26.09
N PHE A 225 -10.04 5.14 -27.36
CA PHE A 225 -9.89 3.80 -27.91
C PHE A 225 -8.46 3.27 -27.73
N ILE A 226 -7.45 4.06 -28.11
CA ILE A 226 -6.03 3.71 -28.00
C ILE A 226 -5.65 3.47 -26.55
N ILE A 227 -6.00 4.40 -25.66
CA ILE A 227 -5.66 4.31 -24.24
C ILE A 227 -6.32 3.09 -23.59
N LYS A 228 -7.62 2.89 -23.79
CA LYS A 228 -8.35 1.78 -23.17
C LYS A 228 -7.93 0.43 -23.74
N THR A 229 -7.78 0.31 -25.06
CA THR A 229 -7.30 -0.92 -25.70
C THR A 229 -5.89 -1.27 -25.25
N GLY A 230 -4.99 -0.27 -25.20
CA GLY A 230 -3.63 -0.46 -24.71
C GLY A 230 -3.57 -0.96 -23.27
N ARG A 231 -4.45 -0.46 -22.39
CA ARG A 231 -4.59 -0.92 -21.01
C ARG A 231 -5.06 -2.36 -20.94
N ILE A 232 -6.13 -2.73 -21.65
CA ILE A 232 -6.66 -4.10 -21.66
C ILE A 232 -5.59 -5.09 -22.14
N ILE A 233 -4.86 -4.74 -23.20
CA ILE A 233 -3.77 -5.59 -23.71
C ILE A 233 -2.65 -5.73 -22.68
N ASN A 234 -2.27 -4.66 -21.98
CA ASN A 234 -1.26 -4.71 -20.92
C ASN A 234 -1.70 -5.57 -19.73
N ASP A 235 -2.99 -5.53 -19.36
CA ASP A 235 -3.54 -6.39 -18.33
C ASP A 235 -3.47 -7.88 -18.73
N CYS A 236 -3.84 -8.21 -19.97
CA CYS A 236 -3.71 -9.58 -20.51
C CYS A 236 -2.25 -10.05 -20.53
N LYS A 237 -1.34 -9.16 -20.94
CA LYS A 237 0.10 -9.41 -20.94
C LYS A 237 0.61 -9.69 -19.52
N ALA A 238 0.24 -8.86 -18.53
CA ALA A 238 0.63 -9.05 -17.14
C ALA A 238 0.17 -10.42 -16.60
N ILE A 239 -1.09 -10.80 -16.82
CA ILE A 239 -1.64 -12.10 -16.41
C ILE A 239 -0.88 -13.26 -17.08
N SER A 240 -0.64 -13.16 -18.39
CA SER A 240 0.09 -14.20 -19.13
C SER A 240 1.53 -14.36 -18.65
N LEU A 241 2.20 -13.26 -18.33
CA LEU A 241 3.57 -13.27 -17.83
C LEU A 241 3.64 -13.94 -16.45
N ILE A 242 2.70 -13.63 -15.54
CA ILE A 242 2.68 -14.18 -14.18
C ILE A 242 2.50 -15.70 -14.22
N GLN A 243 1.62 -16.21 -15.06
CA GLN A 243 1.35 -17.65 -15.12
C GLN A 243 2.61 -18.47 -15.41
N HIS A 244 3.56 -17.91 -16.15
CA HIS A 244 4.74 -18.61 -16.67
C HIS A 244 6.08 -18.08 -16.13
N ILE A 245 6.06 -17.13 -15.19
CA ILE A 245 7.28 -16.59 -14.60
C ILE A 245 7.92 -17.57 -13.62
N LYS A 246 9.24 -17.76 -13.74
CA LYS A 246 10.06 -18.50 -12.79
C LYS A 246 11.20 -17.62 -12.33
N TYR A 247 11.45 -17.60 -11.02
CA TYR A 247 12.58 -16.91 -10.42
C TYR A 247 13.73 -17.87 -10.16
N GLU A 248 14.94 -17.40 -10.40
CA GLU A 248 16.18 -18.11 -10.12
C GLU A 248 17.12 -17.21 -9.32
N LYS A 249 17.85 -17.81 -8.34
CA LYS A 249 18.80 -17.07 -7.50
C LYS A 249 19.99 -16.60 -8.33
N ARG A 250 20.49 -15.41 -7.99
CA ARG A 250 21.79 -14.93 -8.44
C ARG A 250 22.83 -15.07 -7.34
N ASP A 251 24.11 -15.15 -7.71
CA ASP A 251 25.22 -15.13 -6.76
C ASP A 251 25.50 -13.73 -6.17
N HIS A 252 24.60 -12.79 -6.41
CA HIS A 252 24.70 -11.42 -5.92
C HIS A 252 23.59 -11.11 -4.91
N THR A 253 23.96 -10.37 -3.87
CA THR A 253 23.05 -9.89 -2.83
C THR A 253 22.85 -8.37 -2.92
N PHE A 254 21.83 -7.88 -2.25
CA PHE A 254 21.70 -6.45 -1.94
C PHE A 254 22.68 -6.09 -0.82
N ASP A 255 23.38 -4.96 -0.99
CA ASP A 255 24.24 -4.42 0.04
C ASP A 255 23.40 -3.84 1.19
N SER A 256 23.85 -4.04 2.43
CA SER A 256 23.20 -3.47 3.61
C SER A 256 23.30 -1.94 3.68
N ASN A 257 24.24 -1.32 2.99
CA ASN A 257 24.39 0.13 2.88
C ASN A 257 23.13 0.84 2.37
N ILE A 258 22.24 0.11 1.67
CA ILE A 258 20.96 0.67 1.22
C ILE A 258 20.11 1.20 2.39
N PHE A 259 20.33 0.76 3.63
CA PHE A 259 19.64 1.27 4.82
C PHE A 259 20.31 2.52 5.39
N GLU A 260 21.63 2.69 5.22
CA GLU A 260 22.38 3.83 5.74
C GLU A 260 22.30 5.06 4.82
N GLU A 261 22.21 4.85 3.52
CA GLU A 261 22.18 5.91 2.49
C GLU A 261 20.83 6.62 2.37
N VAL A 262 19.79 6.12 3.02
CA VAL A 262 18.43 6.67 2.89
C VAL A 262 18.27 7.93 3.70
N THR A 263 17.89 9.02 3.05
CA THR A 263 17.48 10.25 3.72
C THR A 263 15.96 10.31 3.81
N LEU A 264 15.41 9.89 4.93
CA LEU A 264 13.97 9.98 5.21
C LEU A 264 13.67 11.27 5.98
N ARG A 265 12.60 11.97 5.59
CA ARG A 265 12.10 13.16 6.29
C ARG A 265 10.59 13.10 6.38
N GLY A 266 10.06 13.27 7.58
CA GLY A 266 8.62 13.26 7.83
C GLY A 266 8.21 14.23 8.92
N THR A 267 6.92 14.53 8.97
CA THR A 267 6.29 15.37 9.96
C THR A 267 5.59 14.51 10.99
N LEU A 268 6.01 14.60 12.25
CA LEU A 268 5.39 13.85 13.35
C LEU A 268 3.88 14.12 13.44
N GLY A 269 3.13 13.06 13.67
CA GLY A 269 1.67 13.13 13.77
C GLY A 269 0.96 13.21 12.42
N LYS A 270 1.66 13.51 11.32
CA LYS A 270 1.11 13.55 9.96
C LYS A 270 1.52 12.30 9.16
N ASP A 271 2.74 12.28 8.66
CA ASP A 271 3.29 11.25 7.77
C ASP A 271 4.48 10.50 8.40
N ALA A 272 4.71 10.70 9.71
CA ALA A 272 5.77 10.04 10.45
C ALA A 272 5.36 9.72 11.88
N ILE A 273 5.93 8.62 12.41
CA ILE A 273 5.82 8.19 13.82
C ILE A 273 7.22 8.00 14.41
N GLU A 274 7.36 8.27 15.71
CA GLU A 274 8.59 7.91 16.44
C GLU A 274 8.64 6.40 16.67
N SER A 275 9.82 5.81 16.56
CA SER A 275 10.01 4.38 16.70
C SER A 275 11.26 4.05 17.50
N GLN A 276 11.15 3.00 18.33
CA GLN A 276 12.26 2.37 19.04
C GLN A 276 12.63 1.00 18.46
N LYS A 277 11.70 0.39 17.72
CA LYS A 277 11.89 -0.95 17.14
C LYS A 277 12.24 -0.92 15.67
N SER A 278 12.02 0.18 14.96
CA SER A 278 12.44 0.33 13.56
C SER A 278 13.96 0.49 13.46
N LEU A 279 14.49 0.33 12.24
CA LEU A 279 15.89 0.68 11.94
C LEU A 279 16.16 2.17 12.00
N TYR A 280 15.11 3.00 12.08
CA TYR A 280 15.20 4.45 12.19
C TYR A 280 14.36 4.93 13.38
N ASP A 281 14.81 6.02 14.00
CA ASP A 281 14.07 6.70 15.10
C ASP A 281 12.73 7.28 14.64
N LEU A 282 12.56 7.43 13.32
CA LEU A 282 11.38 7.96 12.69
C LEU A 282 10.97 7.09 11.52
N VAL A 283 9.75 6.57 11.53
CA VAL A 283 9.16 5.82 10.42
C VAL A 283 8.29 6.75 9.59
N VAL A 284 8.66 6.94 8.33
CA VAL A 284 7.91 7.79 7.38
C VAL A 284 6.99 6.91 6.56
N VAL A 285 5.72 7.29 6.49
CA VAL A 285 4.65 6.54 5.80
C VAL A 285 4.07 7.36 4.66
N ASP A 286 3.71 6.68 3.57
CA ASP A 286 3.13 7.34 2.39
C ASP A 286 1.62 7.53 2.55
N SER A 287 0.94 6.66 3.31
CA SER A 287 -0.48 6.79 3.62
C SER A 287 -0.74 7.06 5.10
N GLN A 288 -1.54 8.10 5.40
CA GLN A 288 -1.89 8.48 6.77
C GLN A 288 -2.87 7.50 7.43
N GLY A 289 -3.53 6.65 6.65
CA GLY A 289 -4.51 5.68 7.16
C GLY A 289 -3.86 4.36 7.53
N ILE A 290 -3.60 3.53 6.54
CA ILE A 290 -3.27 2.12 6.72
C ILE A 290 -1.83 1.92 7.15
N GLU A 291 -0.87 2.49 6.43
CA GLU A 291 0.54 2.33 6.76
C GLU A 291 0.88 2.90 8.13
N LYS A 292 0.32 4.08 8.45
CA LYS A 292 0.54 4.70 9.76
C LYS A 292 -0.01 3.84 10.90
N SER A 293 -1.26 3.39 10.78
CA SER A 293 -1.89 2.54 11.78
C SER A 293 -1.17 1.19 11.92
N PHE A 294 -0.67 0.65 10.81
CA PHE A 294 0.12 -0.58 10.78
C PHE A 294 1.46 -0.40 11.51
N ALA A 295 2.21 0.66 11.21
CA ALA A 295 3.48 0.98 11.86
C ALA A 295 3.32 1.25 13.36
N GLU A 296 2.27 2.00 13.77
CA GLU A 296 1.93 2.21 15.17
C GLU A 296 1.62 0.88 15.90
N SER A 297 1.00 -0.06 15.21
CA SER A 297 0.73 -1.38 15.78
C SER A 297 2.01 -2.21 15.92
N LEU A 298 2.89 -2.20 14.91
CA LEU A 298 4.20 -2.87 14.99
C LEU A 298 5.04 -2.36 16.17
N GLU A 299 5.00 -1.06 16.42
CA GLU A 299 5.73 -0.45 17.54
C GLU A 299 5.21 -0.91 18.91
N LYS A 300 3.89 -1.07 19.04
CA LYS A 300 3.23 -1.41 20.30
C LYS A 300 3.32 -2.89 20.66
N GLU A 301 3.50 -3.78 19.70
CA GLU A 301 3.38 -5.23 19.91
C GLU A 301 4.68 -5.87 20.40
N ASP A 302 4.62 -6.57 21.52
CA ASP A 302 5.80 -7.16 22.17
C ASP A 302 6.45 -8.30 21.38
N ASP A 303 5.66 -8.97 20.53
CA ASP A 303 6.15 -10.05 19.68
C ASP A 303 7.03 -9.53 18.54
N VAL A 304 6.91 -8.25 18.20
CA VAL A 304 7.75 -7.60 17.18
C VAL A 304 9.07 -7.16 17.82
N VAL A 305 10.18 -7.73 17.38
CA VAL A 305 11.53 -7.38 17.86
C VAL A 305 12.12 -6.22 17.09
N VAL A 306 12.00 -6.26 15.78
CA VAL A 306 12.52 -5.23 14.88
C VAL A 306 11.74 -5.23 13.57
N TYR A 307 11.55 -4.05 13.00
CA TYR A 307 10.93 -3.90 11.70
C TYR A 307 11.53 -2.73 10.93
N SER A 308 11.31 -2.68 9.63
CA SER A 308 11.65 -1.52 8.81
C SER A 308 10.77 -1.44 7.57
N LYS A 309 10.48 -0.23 7.13
CA LYS A 309 10.05 0.02 5.76
C LYS A 309 11.26 -0.27 4.85
N LEU A 310 11.07 -1.08 3.81
CA LEU A 310 12.16 -1.44 2.92
C LEU A 310 12.51 -0.27 2.00
N PRO A 311 13.80 0.12 1.91
CA PRO A 311 14.21 1.24 1.09
C PRO A 311 14.05 0.92 -0.40
N GLY A 312 13.84 1.95 -1.23
CA GLY A 312 13.69 1.80 -2.69
C GLY A 312 14.90 1.17 -3.40
N GLY A 313 16.06 1.08 -2.72
CA GLY A 313 17.23 0.33 -3.18
C GLY A 313 17.03 -1.18 -3.14
N PHE A 314 16.10 -1.69 -2.33
CA PHE A 314 15.67 -3.08 -2.33
C PHE A 314 14.48 -3.23 -3.29
N TYR A 315 14.61 -4.06 -4.31
CA TYR A 315 13.53 -4.28 -5.26
C TYR A 315 13.59 -5.67 -5.89
N ILE A 316 12.43 -6.16 -6.24
CA ILE A 316 12.23 -7.39 -7.00
C ILE A 316 12.03 -6.98 -8.46
N SER A 317 12.81 -7.56 -9.37
CA SER A 317 12.61 -7.35 -10.80
C SER A 317 11.38 -8.11 -11.27
N THR A 318 10.43 -7.42 -11.90
CA THR A 318 9.23 -8.03 -12.46
C THR A 318 9.04 -7.60 -13.92
N PRO A 319 8.28 -8.33 -14.72
CA PRO A 319 7.96 -7.93 -16.09
C PRO A 319 7.23 -6.58 -16.19
N MET A 320 6.61 -6.13 -15.09
CA MET A 320 5.92 -4.84 -14.98
C MET A 320 6.79 -3.74 -14.34
N GLY A 321 8.10 -3.97 -14.27
CA GLY A 321 9.05 -3.05 -13.66
C GLY A 321 9.51 -3.49 -12.25
N LYS A 322 10.24 -2.62 -11.57
CA LYS A 322 10.71 -2.86 -10.21
C LYS A 322 9.55 -2.84 -9.23
N TYR A 323 9.54 -3.77 -8.30
CA TYR A 323 8.61 -3.84 -7.19
C TYR A 323 9.37 -3.80 -5.87
N ASN A 324 9.00 -2.91 -4.99
CA ASN A 324 9.58 -2.75 -3.66
C ASN A 324 8.48 -3.07 -2.64
N PRO A 325 8.59 -4.18 -1.88
CA PRO A 325 7.68 -4.47 -0.78
C PRO A 325 7.79 -3.41 0.32
N ASP A 326 6.69 -3.15 1.05
CA ASP A 326 6.67 -2.08 2.04
C ASP A 326 7.51 -2.40 3.28
N TRP A 327 7.30 -3.55 3.91
CA TRP A 327 7.75 -3.83 5.25
C TRP A 327 8.51 -5.15 5.37
N ALA A 328 9.58 -5.13 6.17
CA ALA A 328 10.24 -6.30 6.70
C ALA A 328 10.08 -6.32 8.22
N VAL A 329 9.60 -7.44 8.76
CA VAL A 329 9.27 -7.59 10.19
C VAL A 329 9.90 -8.87 10.73
N ALA A 330 10.62 -8.76 11.84
CA ALA A 330 11.16 -9.89 12.57
C ALA A 330 10.49 -10.00 13.95
N PHE A 331 9.98 -11.17 14.22
CA PHE A 331 9.28 -11.52 15.45
C PHE A 331 10.19 -12.23 16.43
N ARG A 332 9.77 -12.25 17.69
CA ARG A 332 10.47 -13.00 18.75
C ARG A 332 10.34 -14.50 18.53
N ALA A 333 11.45 -15.20 18.65
CA ALA A 333 11.45 -16.66 18.59
C ALA A 333 10.54 -17.26 19.70
N GLY A 334 9.67 -18.20 19.31
CA GLY A 334 8.73 -18.86 20.21
C GLY A 334 7.40 -18.13 20.43
N SER A 335 7.24 -16.87 19.97
CA SER A 335 5.96 -16.16 20.06
C SER A 335 5.05 -16.43 18.86
N VAL A 336 5.64 -16.74 17.70
CA VAL A 336 4.96 -17.00 16.43
C VAL A 336 5.57 -18.22 15.74
N LYS A 337 4.85 -18.78 14.78
CA LYS A 337 5.33 -19.92 13.97
C LYS A 337 6.38 -19.49 12.96
N HIS A 338 6.16 -18.36 12.29
CA HIS A 338 7.07 -17.79 11.30
C HIS A 338 7.69 -16.51 11.83
N ILE A 339 9.00 -16.55 12.09
CA ILE A 339 9.73 -15.44 12.73
C ILE A 339 9.97 -14.28 11.77
N TYR A 340 10.06 -14.54 10.45
CA TYR A 340 10.43 -13.56 9.42
C TYR A 340 9.29 -13.33 8.45
N PHE A 341 8.93 -12.08 8.27
CA PHE A 341 7.79 -11.68 7.45
C PHE A 341 8.10 -10.47 6.57
N ILE A 342 7.63 -10.52 5.33
CA ILE A 342 7.60 -9.38 4.43
C ILE A 342 6.15 -9.02 4.15
N ALA A 343 5.78 -7.79 4.47
CA ALA A 343 4.42 -7.30 4.33
C ALA A 343 4.29 -6.26 3.21
N GLU A 344 3.18 -6.34 2.52
CA GLU A 344 2.66 -5.28 1.66
C GLU A 344 1.37 -4.74 2.27
N THR A 345 1.28 -3.44 2.48
CA THR A 345 0.10 -2.80 3.07
C THR A 345 -0.81 -2.26 1.97
N LYS A 346 -2.06 -2.72 1.91
CA LYS A 346 -2.99 -2.31 0.84
C LYS A 346 -4.30 -1.76 1.38
N GLY A 347 -4.70 -0.58 0.87
CA GLY A 347 -5.97 0.07 1.18
C GLY A 347 -7.17 -0.49 0.43
N ASN A 348 -8.36 -0.07 0.89
CA ASN A 348 -9.64 -0.43 0.27
C ASN A 348 -10.05 0.52 -0.87
N ASP A 349 -9.16 1.38 -1.37
CA ASP A 349 -9.52 2.39 -2.35
C ASP A 349 -10.12 1.77 -3.60
N ILE A 350 -11.43 2.02 -3.76
CA ILE A 350 -12.35 1.26 -4.61
C ILE A 350 -12.28 1.70 -6.09
N GLU A 351 -11.58 2.81 -6.42
CA GLU A 351 -11.84 3.49 -7.70
C GLU A 351 -10.95 3.14 -8.89
N VAL A 352 -9.96 2.28 -8.78
CA VAL A 352 -9.13 1.98 -9.97
C VAL A 352 -8.95 0.47 -10.17
N SER A 353 -9.98 -0.18 -10.72
CA SER A 353 -9.96 -1.63 -11.04
C SER A 353 -8.84 -2.06 -12.00
N GLN A 354 -8.24 -1.13 -12.72
CA GLN A 354 -7.24 -1.41 -13.76
C GLN A 354 -5.79 -1.31 -13.24
N LEU A 355 -5.48 -0.35 -12.33
CA LEU A 355 -4.21 -0.32 -11.61
C LEU A 355 -4.00 -1.57 -10.74
N ARG A 356 -5.10 -2.17 -10.27
CA ARG A 356 -5.06 -3.39 -9.45
C ARG A 356 -4.43 -4.58 -10.16
N LYS A 357 -4.74 -4.82 -11.44
CA LYS A 357 -4.21 -6.01 -12.14
C LYS A 357 -2.69 -6.00 -12.27
N ALA A 358 -2.10 -4.86 -12.60
CA ALA A 358 -0.64 -4.72 -12.68
C ALA A 358 0.04 -4.81 -11.31
N GLU A 359 -0.57 -4.24 -10.27
CA GLU A 359 -0.08 -4.34 -8.89
C GLU A 359 -0.24 -5.76 -8.33
N ASP A 360 -1.39 -6.40 -8.53
CA ASP A 360 -1.62 -7.79 -8.13
C ASP A 360 -0.62 -8.72 -8.85
N ALA A 361 -0.28 -8.38 -10.09
CA ALA A 361 0.78 -9.05 -10.84
C ALA A 361 2.16 -8.92 -10.19
N LYS A 362 2.52 -7.72 -9.73
CA LYS A 362 3.78 -7.50 -9.01
C LYS A 362 3.81 -8.23 -7.67
N ILE A 363 2.69 -8.25 -6.94
CA ILE A 363 2.53 -8.97 -5.68
C ILE A 363 2.73 -10.48 -5.88
N GLU A 364 2.14 -11.04 -6.95
CA GLU A 364 2.32 -12.47 -7.26
C GLU A 364 3.77 -12.78 -7.66
N CYS A 365 4.43 -11.88 -8.39
CA CYS A 365 5.86 -11.97 -8.66
C CYS A 365 6.68 -12.00 -7.36
N ALA A 366 6.33 -11.15 -6.38
CA ALA A 366 6.98 -11.12 -5.08
C ALA A 366 6.78 -12.43 -4.30
N ARG A 367 5.59 -13.01 -4.31
CA ARG A 367 5.34 -14.32 -3.70
C ARG A 367 6.27 -15.39 -4.25
N ARG A 368 6.39 -15.46 -5.58
CA ARG A 368 7.27 -16.43 -6.24
C ARG A 368 8.74 -16.17 -5.97
N HIS A 369 9.14 -14.90 -5.94
CA HIS A 369 10.49 -14.51 -5.58
C HIS A 369 10.84 -15.00 -4.16
N PHE A 370 10.03 -14.65 -3.14
CA PHE A 370 10.28 -15.05 -1.76
C PHE A 370 10.19 -16.57 -1.57
N ALA A 371 9.29 -17.25 -2.24
CA ALA A 371 9.24 -18.72 -2.24
C ALA A 371 10.54 -19.34 -2.80
N THR A 372 11.17 -18.69 -3.79
CA THR A 372 12.42 -19.16 -4.38
C THR A 372 13.61 -18.95 -3.45
N ILE A 373 13.71 -17.78 -2.77
CA ILE A 373 14.90 -17.43 -2.00
C ILE A 373 14.89 -17.95 -0.56
N SER A 374 13.71 -18.06 0.07
CA SER A 374 13.59 -18.25 1.52
C SER A 374 13.37 -19.69 1.98
N THR A 375 13.21 -20.65 1.08
CA THR A 375 12.93 -22.06 1.42
C THR A 375 11.78 -22.23 2.45
N GLY A 376 10.80 -21.31 2.47
CA GLY A 376 9.63 -21.33 3.37
C GLY A 376 9.84 -20.69 4.75
N GLU A 377 11.03 -20.18 5.06
CA GLU A 377 11.31 -19.54 6.36
C GLU A 377 10.83 -18.08 6.43
N VAL A 378 10.67 -17.41 5.27
CA VAL A 378 10.13 -16.06 5.17
C VAL A 378 8.75 -16.11 4.56
N VAL A 379 7.76 -15.59 5.26
CA VAL A 379 6.40 -15.46 4.74
C VAL A 379 6.23 -14.09 4.10
N TYR A 380 5.71 -14.06 2.87
CA TYR A 380 5.29 -12.84 2.19
C TYR A 380 3.77 -12.81 2.05
N SER A 381 3.13 -11.74 2.49
CA SER A 381 1.68 -11.57 2.30
C SER A 381 1.28 -10.10 2.22
N VAL A 382 0.13 -9.88 1.61
CA VAL A 382 -0.57 -8.60 1.65
C VAL A 382 -1.41 -8.55 2.91
N VAL A 383 -1.27 -7.49 3.69
CA VAL A 383 -1.96 -7.29 4.96
C VAL A 383 -2.58 -5.89 5.03
N LYS A 384 -3.68 -5.74 5.75
CA LYS A 384 -4.33 -4.45 5.98
C LYS A 384 -4.12 -3.96 7.40
N THR A 385 -3.99 -4.91 8.32
CA THR A 385 -3.89 -4.67 9.75
C THR A 385 -2.80 -5.53 10.36
N TYR A 386 -2.37 -5.17 11.55
CA TYR A 386 -1.48 -6.04 12.33
C TYR A 386 -2.12 -7.40 12.64
N GLN A 387 -3.43 -7.47 12.81
CA GLN A 387 -4.11 -8.75 13.05
C GLN A 387 -4.02 -9.70 11.85
N ASP A 388 -4.08 -9.16 10.63
CA ASP A 388 -3.87 -9.95 9.41
C ASP A 388 -2.44 -10.50 9.37
N LEU A 389 -1.46 -9.65 9.72
CA LEU A 389 -0.07 -10.04 9.84
C LEU A 389 0.10 -11.16 10.87
N TYR A 390 -0.44 -11.00 12.08
CA TYR A 390 -0.36 -11.97 13.15
C TYR A 390 -0.97 -13.32 12.74
N ASN A 391 -2.14 -13.29 12.10
CA ASN A 391 -2.80 -14.50 11.59
C ASN A 391 -1.95 -15.20 10.52
N ALA A 392 -1.23 -14.43 9.69
CA ALA A 392 -0.36 -15.00 8.66
C ALA A 392 0.89 -15.67 9.25
N VAL A 393 1.48 -15.10 10.31
CA VAL A 393 2.68 -15.67 10.97
C VAL A 393 2.37 -16.83 11.91
N MET A 394 1.09 -17.03 12.27
CA MET A 394 0.63 -18.15 13.10
C MET A 394 0.18 -19.37 12.28
N LYS A 395 -0.07 -19.22 10.99
CA LYS A 395 -0.40 -20.34 10.08
C LYS A 395 0.83 -21.17 9.75
#